data_dd6f02f0c5b3cf54d1410dc3a9f90188
#
_entry.id   dd6f02f0c5b3cf54d1410dc3a9f90188
#
_cell.length_a   1.000
_cell.length_b   1.000
_cell.length_c   1.000
_cell.angle_alpha   90.00
_cell.angle_beta   90.00
_cell.angle_gamma   90.00
#
_symmetry.space_group_name_H-M   'P 1'
#
loop_
_entity.id
_entity.type
_entity.pdbx_description
1 polymer ?
#
loop_
_entity_poly.entity_id
_entity_poly.type
_entity_poly.pdbx_seq_one_letter_code
_entity_poly.pdbx_strand_id
1 'polypeptide(L)'
;MHKIHRNCFCLLCLSVANSVIAQSNFCLVKGTVFSPEGRPVPGAKVVIVRVDIQPKQQKESLKQAVSDRLGEFAFRMNVGPAKFRVTVAAPGFAKQEKDIEVVGDERTDISVVLKK
;
A
#
# COMPACT_ATOMS: atom_id res chain seq x y z
N MET A 1 -51.39 -1.04 24.89
CA MET A 1 -50.72 -0.99 24.72
C MET A 1 -49.87 -1.31 24.51
N HIS A 2 -49.78 -1.16 24.37
CA HIS A 2 -48.79 -1.16 24.08
C HIS A 2 -47.81 -1.30 23.78
N LYS A 3 -47.83 -1.18 23.65
CA LYS A 3 -46.86 -1.00 23.39
C LYS A 3 -45.90 -1.22 23.01
N ILE A 4 -46.11 -1.08 22.86
CA ILE A 4 -45.16 -0.96 22.46
C ILE A 4 -44.33 -1.07 22.15
N HIS A 5 -44.31 -0.87 22.07
CA HIS A 5 -43.25 -0.64 21.68
C HIS A 5 -42.38 -0.65 21.47
N ARG A 6 -42.79 -0.44 21.50
CA ARG A 6 -41.82 -0.10 21.24
C ARG A 6 -40.87 -0.37 21.08
N ASN A 7 -41.12 -0.43 20.95
CA ASN A 7 -39.97 -0.42 20.71
C ASN A 7 -39.22 -0.75 20.37
N CYS A 8 -39.56 -0.55 20.23
CA CYS A 8 -38.60 -0.50 19.85
C CYS A 8 -37.92 -0.51 19.53
N PHE A 9 -37.92 -0.35 19.31
CA PHE A 9 -36.90 -0.02 18.93
C PHE A 9 -35.98 -0.18 18.90
N CYS A 10 -36.46 -0.04 18.94
CA CYS A 10 -35.36 0.15 18.87
C CYS A 10 -34.72 -0.23 18.44
N LEU A 11 -34.86 -0.19 18.10
CA LEU A 11 -33.98 -0.28 17.60
C LEU A 11 -33.29 -0.28 17.14
N LEU A 12 -33.39 -0.01 16.95
CA LEU A 12 -32.49 0.32 16.48
C LEU A 12 -31.57 0.27 16.35
N CYS A 13 -31.89 0.47 16.52
CA CYS A 13 -30.79 0.66 16.42
C CYS A 13 -30.09 0.18 16.06
N LEU A 14 -30.25 0.16 15.81
CA LEU A 14 -29.33 -0.17 15.40
C LEU A 14 -28.76 -0.33 14.76
N SER A 15 -28.82 -0.08 14.54
CA SER A 15 -28.03 -0.03 13.93
C SER A 15 -27.29 0.01 13.58
N VAL A 16 -27.41 0.31 13.58
CA VAL A 16 -26.43 0.45 13.29
C VAL A 16 -25.66 0.08 12.88
N ALA A 17 -25.69 0.18 12.78
CA ALA A 17 -24.77 -0.03 12.38
C ALA A 17 -24.20 -0.31 11.86
N ASN A 18 -24.17 -0.18 11.55
CA ASN A 18 -23.38 -0.42 11.08
C ASN A 18 -22.69 -0.50 10.50
N SER A 19 -22.74 -0.19 10.48
CA SER A 19 -22.00 -0.07 10.06
C SER A 19 -21.28 -0.30 9.71
N VAL A 20 -21.36 -0.26 9.45
CA VAL A 20 -20.52 -0.43 9.19
C VAL A 20 -19.71 -0.51 8.83
N ILE A 21 -19.96 -0.18 8.88
CA ILE A 21 -18.79 0.00 8.36
C ILE A 21 -18.07 -0.80 7.35
N ALA A 22 -18.13 -0.50 6.24
CA ALA A 22 -17.38 -1.12 5.21
C ALA A 22 -15.93 -0.80 5.37
N GLN A 23 -15.21 -1.73 5.89
CA GLN A 23 -13.77 -1.63 5.96
C GLN A 23 -13.22 -1.87 4.59
N SER A 24 -12.65 -0.87 3.99
CA SER A 24 -11.89 -1.10 2.77
C SER A 24 -10.55 -1.72 3.15
N ASN A 25 -10.29 -2.89 2.63
CA ASN A 25 -8.98 -3.53 2.79
C ASN A 25 -8.02 -2.83 1.87
N PHE A 26 -7.33 -1.83 2.39
CA PHE A 26 -6.29 -1.18 1.59
C PHE A 26 -5.02 -1.08 2.42
N CYS A 27 -3.90 -0.99 1.72
CA CYS A 27 -2.62 -0.76 2.37
C CYS A 27 -1.90 0.37 1.67
N LEU A 28 -1.01 1.01 2.38
CA LEU A 28 -0.18 2.10 1.88
C LEU A 28 1.27 1.69 2.02
N VAL A 29 1.97 1.61 0.88
CA VAL A 29 3.41 1.38 0.88
C VAL A 29 4.07 2.71 0.57
N LYS A 30 4.82 3.23 1.52
CA LYS A 30 5.52 4.51 1.36
C LYS A 30 7.00 4.26 1.52
N GLY A 31 7.80 4.91 0.67
CA GLY A 31 9.22 4.69 0.73
C GLY A 31 10.02 5.91 0.36
N THR A 32 11.32 5.81 0.58
CA THR A 32 12.27 6.85 0.22
C THR A 32 13.46 6.20 -0.46
N VAL A 33 13.93 6.81 -1.53
CA VAL A 33 15.08 6.35 -2.30
C VAL A 33 16.27 7.19 -1.93
N PHE A 34 17.36 6.55 -1.52
CA PHE A 34 18.59 7.21 -1.12
C PHE A 34 19.75 6.78 -2.01
N SER A 35 20.68 7.70 -2.22
CA SER A 35 21.95 7.38 -2.85
C SER A 35 22.86 6.66 -1.85
N PRO A 36 24.00 6.10 -2.32
CA PRO A 36 24.96 5.48 -1.39
C PRO A 36 25.45 6.44 -0.32
N GLU A 37 25.43 7.74 -0.60
CA GLU A 37 25.84 8.77 0.36
C GLU A 37 24.73 9.18 1.32
N GLY A 38 23.55 8.59 1.18
CA GLY A 38 22.44 8.89 2.07
C GLY A 38 21.60 10.08 1.66
N ARG A 39 21.76 10.56 0.43
CA ARG A 39 20.96 11.68 -0.07
C ARG A 39 19.71 11.21 -0.78
N PRO A 40 18.59 11.94 -0.66
CA PRO A 40 17.40 11.59 -1.42
C PRO A 40 17.67 11.61 -2.92
N VAL A 41 17.08 10.65 -3.63
CA VAL A 41 17.22 10.57 -5.09
C VAL A 41 15.87 10.85 -5.73
N PRO A 42 15.67 12.04 -6.31
CA PRO A 42 14.45 12.35 -7.03
C PRO A 42 14.47 11.73 -8.42
N GLY A 43 13.29 11.52 -8.99
CA GLY A 43 13.19 11.02 -10.36
C GLY A 43 13.48 9.54 -10.51
N ALA A 44 13.59 8.79 -9.43
CA ALA A 44 13.78 7.35 -9.49
C ALA A 44 12.47 6.68 -9.89
N LYS A 45 12.55 5.74 -10.81
CA LYS A 45 11.39 4.98 -11.23
C LYS A 45 11.18 3.82 -10.28
N VAL A 46 9.99 3.75 -9.69
CA VAL A 46 9.66 2.72 -8.71
C VAL A 46 8.51 1.90 -9.26
N VAL A 47 8.68 0.59 -9.25
CA VAL A 47 7.68 -0.35 -9.74
C VAL A 47 7.36 -1.31 -8.60
N ILE A 48 6.07 -1.54 -8.35
CA ILE A 48 5.63 -2.51 -7.37
C ILE A 48 4.77 -3.55 -8.04
N VAL A 49 5.04 -4.83 -7.74
CA VAL A 49 4.33 -5.97 -8.32
C VAL A 49 4.00 -6.93 -7.21
N ARG A 50 2.78 -7.45 -7.24
CA ARG A 50 2.39 -8.50 -6.30
C ARG A 50 3.00 -9.81 -6.73
N VAL A 51 3.68 -10.51 -5.82
CA VAL A 51 4.41 -11.73 -6.16
C VAL A 51 3.82 -13.01 -5.55
N ASP A 52 2.77 -12.87 -4.74
CA ASP A 52 2.11 -14.03 -4.15
C ASP A 52 0.93 -14.52 -4.98
N ILE A 53 0.86 -14.13 -6.23
CA ILE A 53 -0.19 -14.54 -7.16
C ILE A 53 0.46 -15.16 -8.39
N GLN A 54 -0.36 -15.74 -9.26
CA GLN A 54 0.13 -16.40 -10.46
C GLN A 54 0.80 -15.41 -11.40
N PRO A 55 1.87 -15.83 -12.11
CA PRO A 55 2.61 -14.91 -12.99
C PRO A 55 1.74 -14.15 -13.98
N LYS A 56 0.70 -14.81 -14.46
CA LYS A 56 -0.23 -14.21 -15.41
C LYS A 56 -0.91 -12.97 -14.82
N GLN A 57 -1.21 -13.01 -13.52
CA GLN A 57 -1.89 -11.94 -12.82
C GLN A 57 -0.94 -10.89 -12.28
N GLN A 58 0.34 -11.21 -12.19
CA GLN A 58 1.32 -10.27 -11.65
C GLN A 58 1.43 -9.01 -12.49
N LYS A 59 1.32 -9.14 -13.81
CA LYS A 59 1.39 -7.98 -14.70
C LYS A 59 0.24 -7.02 -14.46
N GLU A 60 -0.92 -7.54 -14.11
CA GLU A 60 -2.09 -6.71 -13.87
C GLU A 60 -1.99 -5.98 -12.53
N SER A 61 -1.17 -6.49 -11.62
CA SER A 61 -0.96 -5.87 -10.32
C SER A 61 0.13 -4.79 -10.34
N LEU A 62 0.83 -4.65 -11.47
CA LEU A 62 1.96 -3.73 -11.57
C LEU A 62 1.53 -2.29 -11.46
N LYS A 63 2.22 -1.53 -10.61
CA LYS A 63 2.02 -0.09 -10.48
C LYS A 63 3.37 0.60 -10.52
N GLN A 64 3.35 1.83 -10.99
CA GLN A 64 4.57 2.62 -11.13
C GLN A 64 4.42 3.97 -10.46
N ALA A 65 5.54 4.48 -9.96
CA ALA A 65 5.61 5.81 -9.40
C ALA A 65 7.01 6.36 -9.66
N VAL A 66 7.15 7.67 -9.48
CA VAL A 66 8.45 8.34 -9.61
C VAL A 66 8.69 9.07 -8.31
N SER A 67 9.89 8.93 -7.76
CA SER A 67 10.21 9.60 -6.51
C SER A 67 10.21 11.12 -6.68
N ASP A 68 9.77 11.83 -5.66
CA ASP A 68 9.68 13.29 -5.68
C ASP A 68 11.01 13.91 -5.28
N ARG A 69 10.99 15.24 -5.02
CA ARG A 69 12.20 15.97 -4.67
C ARG A 69 12.86 15.47 -3.39
N LEU A 70 12.07 14.85 -2.52
CA LEU A 70 12.58 14.31 -1.27
C LEU A 70 12.92 12.83 -1.40
N GLY A 71 12.88 12.28 -2.61
CA GLY A 71 13.13 10.88 -2.86
C GLY A 71 11.99 9.97 -2.45
N GLU A 72 10.83 10.52 -2.15
CA GLU A 72 9.70 9.77 -1.61
C GLU A 72 8.77 9.27 -2.70
N PHE A 73 8.18 8.10 -2.47
CA PHE A 73 7.16 7.53 -3.34
C PHE A 73 6.11 6.86 -2.46
N ALA A 74 4.94 6.64 -3.02
CA ALA A 74 3.87 5.97 -2.31
C ALA A 74 2.98 5.19 -3.26
N PHE A 75 2.49 4.06 -2.78
CA PHE A 75 1.51 3.24 -3.50
C PHE A 75 0.35 2.95 -2.55
N ARG A 76 -0.84 3.16 -3.05
CA ARG A 76 -2.05 2.78 -2.33
C ARG A 76 -2.71 1.63 -3.07
N MET A 77 -2.96 0.53 -2.36
CA MET A 77 -3.49 -0.67 -2.97
C MET A 77 -4.67 -1.20 -2.19
N ASN A 78 -5.68 -1.67 -2.91
CA ASN A 78 -6.89 -2.19 -2.31
C ASN A 78 -6.80 -3.70 -2.20
N VAL A 79 -5.83 -4.16 -1.40
CA VAL A 79 -5.63 -5.57 -1.18
C VAL A 79 -5.43 -5.82 0.31
N GLY A 80 -5.76 -7.04 0.74
CA GLY A 80 -5.46 -7.50 2.07
C GLY A 80 -4.00 -7.91 2.20
N PRO A 81 -3.72 -8.90 3.04
CA PRO A 81 -2.34 -9.38 3.19
C PRO A 81 -1.78 -9.82 1.85
N ALA A 82 -0.57 -9.36 1.53
CA ALA A 82 0.02 -9.64 0.23
C ALA A 82 1.53 -9.47 0.30
N LYS A 83 2.21 -10.09 -0.66
CA LYS A 83 3.66 -9.95 -0.82
C LYS A 83 3.94 -9.23 -2.10
N PHE A 84 4.83 -8.25 -2.03
CA PHE A 84 5.16 -7.39 -3.17
C PHE A 84 6.65 -7.37 -3.39
N ARG A 85 7.03 -7.13 -4.64
CA ARG A 85 8.41 -6.81 -5.01
C ARG A 85 8.46 -5.37 -5.49
N VAL A 86 9.32 -4.60 -4.86
CA VAL A 86 9.53 -3.20 -5.21
C VAL A 86 10.86 -3.10 -5.94
N THR A 87 10.82 -2.57 -7.14
CA THR A 87 12.02 -2.39 -7.97
C THR A 87 12.26 -0.91 -8.16
N VAL A 88 13.48 -0.45 -7.91
CA VAL A 88 13.84 0.95 -8.04
C VAL A 88 14.96 1.09 -9.03
N ALA A 89 14.81 1.97 -10.00
CA ALA A 89 15.81 2.26 -11.01
C ALA A 89 15.97 3.76 -11.18
N ALA A 90 17.21 4.21 -11.26
CA ALA A 90 17.52 5.61 -11.49
C ALA A 90 18.76 5.71 -12.37
N PRO A 91 18.87 6.76 -13.20
CA PRO A 91 20.05 6.93 -14.04
C PRO A 91 21.32 7.02 -13.19
N GLY A 92 22.35 6.30 -13.59
CA GLY A 92 23.63 6.31 -12.86
C GLY A 92 23.70 5.37 -11.69
N PHE A 93 22.65 4.59 -11.43
CA PHE A 93 22.62 3.65 -10.32
C PHE A 93 22.20 2.28 -10.78
N ALA A 94 22.66 1.26 -10.08
CA ALA A 94 22.23 -0.10 -10.34
C ALA A 94 20.82 -0.29 -9.80
N LYS A 95 20.00 -1.05 -10.53
CA LYS A 95 18.65 -1.36 -10.15
C LYS A 95 18.62 -2.15 -8.84
N GLN A 96 17.72 -1.80 -7.95
CA GLN A 96 17.56 -2.48 -6.67
C GLN A 96 16.18 -3.08 -6.57
N GLU A 97 16.10 -4.24 -5.92
CA GLU A 97 14.82 -4.90 -5.66
C GLU A 97 14.69 -5.17 -4.17
N LYS A 98 13.49 -5.08 -3.67
CA LYS A 98 13.20 -5.35 -2.28
C LYS A 98 11.85 -6.04 -2.19
N ASP A 99 11.81 -7.17 -1.48
CA ASP A 99 10.56 -7.88 -1.26
C ASP A 99 9.99 -7.43 0.08
N ILE A 100 8.69 -7.16 0.10
CA ILE A 100 7.99 -6.74 1.30
C ILE A 100 6.74 -7.57 1.49
N GLU A 101 6.32 -7.67 2.74
CA GLU A 101 5.08 -8.34 3.08
C GLU A 101 4.18 -7.35 3.83
N VAL A 102 2.95 -7.21 3.37
CA VAL A 102 1.97 -6.33 3.99
C VAL A 102 0.90 -7.19 4.62
N VAL A 103 0.62 -6.98 5.90
CA VAL A 103 -0.25 -7.85 6.69
C VAL A 103 -1.60 -7.17 6.97
N GLY A 104 -2.31 -6.72 5.97
CA GLY A 104 -3.62 -6.14 6.17
C GLY A 104 -3.67 -4.67 5.82
N ASP A 105 -4.66 -3.97 6.35
CA ASP A 105 -4.84 -2.55 6.07
C ASP A 105 -3.92 -1.74 6.96
N GLU A 106 -2.68 -1.62 6.53
CA GLU A 106 -1.68 -0.91 7.30
C GLU A 106 -0.78 -0.10 6.38
N ARG A 107 0.03 0.72 7.00
CA ARG A 107 1.05 1.50 6.33
C ARG A 107 2.39 0.79 6.51
N THR A 108 3.08 0.57 5.40
CA THR A 108 4.41 -0.02 5.41
C THR A 108 5.40 1.01 4.89
N ASP A 109 6.41 1.32 5.68
CA ASP A 109 7.46 2.26 5.29
C ASP A 109 8.72 1.50 4.94
N ILE A 110 9.32 1.85 3.81
CA ILE A 110 10.55 1.20 3.37
C ILE A 110 11.58 2.24 2.95
N SER A 111 12.84 1.83 3.00
CA SER A 111 13.95 2.65 2.50
C SER A 111 14.73 1.84 1.49
N VAL A 112 15.06 2.44 0.37
CA VAL A 112 15.83 1.78 -0.66
C VAL A 112 17.10 2.58 -0.88
N VAL A 113 18.25 1.96 -0.65
CA VAL A 113 19.55 2.60 -0.88
C VAL A 113 20.10 2.08 -2.18
N LEU A 114 20.30 2.98 -3.13
CA LEU A 114 20.82 2.62 -4.44
C LEU A 114 22.34 2.39 -4.35
N LYS A 115 22.84 1.67 -5.34
CA LYS A 115 24.26 1.41 -5.50
C LYS A 115 24.69 1.85 -6.89
N LYS A 116 25.93 2.24 -7.00
CA LYS A 116 26.47 2.61 -8.30
C LYS A 116 27.01 1.42 -9.06
#